data_e8de3a3aa11c49ccbd91f2efed0eaec2
#
_entry.id   e8de3a3aa11c49ccbd91f2efed0eaec2
#
_cell.length_a   1.000
_cell.length_b   1.000
_cell.length_c   1.000
_cell.angle_alpha   90.00
_cell.angle_beta   90.00
_cell.angle_gamma   90.00
#
_symmetry.space_group_name_H-M   'P 1'
#
loop_
_entity.id
_entity.type
_entity.pdbx_description
1 polymer ?
#
loop_
_entity_poly.entity_id
_entity_poly.type
_entity_poly.pdbx_seq_one_letter_code
_entity_poly.pdbx_strand_id
1 'polypeptide(L)'
;MKKATDSKFRIVRKGYEPKDVDAYVAKTEADAAAAIAQQKKTIADLENTIAAQAETIARYEQKSRRIGEAITSALQKADEIEKLSAYKYLQEMEQLKTFHARWLTYYAKLIKKYPLTDELQAVQNFNDKVNRILGA
;
A
#
# COMPACT_ATOMS: atom_id res chain seq x y z
N MET A 1 -47.00 -54.62 33.27
CA MET A 1 -45.79 -54.52 32.45
C MET A 1 -44.71 -53.82 33.25
N LYS A 2 -43.70 -54.57 33.68
CA LYS A 2 -42.47 -53.89 34.27
C LYS A 2 -41.73 -53.20 33.16
N LYS A 3 -41.58 -51.85 33.24
CA LYS A 3 -40.61 -51.08 32.42
C LYS A 3 -39.24 -51.71 32.63
N ALA A 4 -38.69 -52.29 31.58
CA ALA A 4 -37.27 -52.60 31.58
C ALA A 4 -36.54 -51.27 31.80
N THR A 5 -36.03 -50.99 32.97
CA THR A 5 -35.11 -49.97 33.29
C THR A 5 -33.86 -50.31 32.49
N ASP A 6 -33.53 -49.48 31.49
CA ASP A 6 -32.31 -49.54 30.67
C ASP A 6 -31.10 -49.26 31.60
N SER A 7 -30.75 -50.26 32.38
CA SER A 7 -29.67 -50.18 33.36
C SER A 7 -28.35 -50.48 32.64
N LYS A 8 -27.47 -49.51 32.57
CA LYS A 8 -26.11 -49.65 32.03
C LYS A 8 -25.28 -50.76 32.66
N PHE A 9 -25.68 -51.21 33.87
CA PHE A 9 -24.97 -52.21 34.66
C PHE A 9 -25.90 -53.38 35.02
N ARG A 10 -25.31 -54.56 35.08
CA ARG A 10 -26.03 -55.75 35.53
C ARG A 10 -26.48 -55.64 37.00
N ILE A 11 -27.72 -55.82 37.28
CA ILE A 11 -28.28 -55.82 38.65
C ILE A 11 -28.08 -57.16 39.26
N VAL A 12 -27.44 -57.24 40.42
CA VAL A 12 -27.25 -58.42 41.23
C VAL A 12 -28.00 -58.26 42.58
N ARG A 13 -28.04 -59.32 43.41
CA ARG A 13 -28.91 -59.44 44.64
C ARG A 13 -28.64 -58.29 45.67
N LYS A 14 -27.48 -57.62 45.61
CA LYS A 14 -27.09 -56.55 46.52
C LYS A 14 -26.74 -55.20 45.80
N GLY A 15 -27.18 -54.97 44.56
CA GLY A 15 -26.89 -53.76 43.80
C GLY A 15 -26.42 -54.04 42.39
N TYR A 16 -25.48 -53.24 41.89
CA TYR A 16 -24.86 -53.45 40.58
C TYR A 16 -23.66 -54.40 40.68
N GLU A 17 -23.36 -55.10 39.59
CA GLU A 17 -22.20 -55.98 39.51
C GLU A 17 -20.93 -55.11 39.56
N PRO A 18 -20.05 -55.28 40.58
CA PRO A 18 -18.87 -54.43 40.72
C PRO A 18 -17.93 -54.45 39.53
N LYS A 19 -17.78 -55.62 38.89
CA LYS A 19 -16.90 -55.75 37.71
C LYS A 19 -17.38 -54.92 36.52
N ASP A 20 -18.69 -54.81 36.33
CA ASP A 20 -19.27 -54.02 35.26
C ASP A 20 -19.06 -52.52 35.52
N VAL A 21 -19.17 -52.10 36.77
CA VAL A 21 -18.89 -50.70 37.19
C VAL A 21 -17.43 -50.36 37.05
N ASP A 22 -16.51 -51.19 37.51
CA ASP A 22 -15.08 -50.98 37.40
C ASP A 22 -14.64 -50.92 35.93
N ALA A 23 -15.17 -51.81 35.07
CA ALA A 23 -14.90 -51.80 33.65
C ALA A 23 -15.41 -50.51 32.97
N TYR A 24 -16.58 -50.03 33.35
CA TYR A 24 -17.13 -48.78 32.83
C TYR A 24 -16.31 -47.55 33.26
N VAL A 25 -15.93 -47.51 34.53
CA VAL A 25 -15.07 -46.41 35.05
C VAL A 25 -13.72 -46.39 34.32
N ALA A 26 -13.06 -47.55 34.24
CA ALA A 26 -11.78 -47.67 33.54
C ALA A 26 -11.85 -47.23 32.08
N LYS A 27 -12.93 -47.63 31.38
CA LYS A 27 -13.17 -47.20 30.00
C LYS A 27 -13.40 -45.70 29.92
N THR A 28 -14.21 -45.12 30.80
CA THR A 28 -14.49 -43.66 30.80
C THR A 28 -13.24 -42.87 31.09
N GLU A 29 -12.41 -43.32 32.02
CA GLU A 29 -11.11 -42.69 32.33
C GLU A 29 -10.16 -42.74 31.12
N ALA A 30 -10.08 -43.89 30.45
CA ALA A 30 -9.27 -44.06 29.26
C ALA A 30 -9.73 -43.14 28.10
N ASP A 31 -11.03 -43.11 27.86
CA ASP A 31 -11.62 -42.24 26.84
C ASP A 31 -11.40 -40.75 27.14
N ALA A 32 -11.56 -40.36 28.41
CA ALA A 32 -11.28 -39.00 28.86
C ALA A 32 -9.79 -38.63 28.72
N ALA A 33 -8.88 -39.51 29.09
CA ALA A 33 -7.44 -39.33 28.95
C ALA A 33 -7.05 -39.19 27.46
N ALA A 34 -7.62 -40.01 26.58
CA ALA A 34 -7.40 -39.92 25.14
C ALA A 34 -7.91 -38.59 24.57
N ALA A 35 -9.09 -38.14 24.99
CA ALA A 35 -9.67 -36.87 24.57
C ALA A 35 -8.80 -35.67 25.03
N ILE A 36 -8.34 -35.70 26.28
CA ILE A 36 -7.44 -34.68 26.82
C ILE A 36 -6.09 -34.63 26.05
N ALA A 37 -5.54 -35.81 25.77
CA ALA A 37 -4.29 -35.88 24.99
C ALA A 37 -4.46 -35.30 23.58
N GLN A 38 -5.57 -35.61 22.90
CA GLN A 38 -5.88 -35.06 21.59
C GLN A 38 -6.10 -33.56 21.64
N GLN A 39 -6.82 -33.07 22.64
CA GLN A 39 -7.03 -31.62 22.81
C GLN A 39 -5.71 -30.89 23.07
N LYS A 40 -4.83 -31.42 23.91
CA LYS A 40 -3.49 -30.85 24.17
C LYS A 40 -2.68 -30.75 22.89
N LYS A 41 -2.71 -31.78 22.05
CA LYS A 41 -2.03 -31.75 20.74
C LYS A 41 -2.61 -30.66 19.83
N THR A 42 -3.94 -30.58 19.75
CA THR A 42 -4.61 -29.55 18.95
C THR A 42 -4.28 -28.14 19.42
N ILE A 43 -4.23 -27.93 20.74
CA ILE A 43 -3.82 -26.64 21.33
C ILE A 43 -2.41 -26.27 20.90
N ALA A 44 -1.46 -27.21 21.03
CA ALA A 44 -0.07 -26.98 20.64
C ALA A 44 0.07 -26.65 19.14
N ASP A 45 -0.66 -27.36 18.29
CA ASP A 45 -0.68 -27.10 16.84
C ASP A 45 -1.26 -25.72 16.52
N LEU A 46 -2.32 -25.32 17.22
CA LEU A 46 -2.94 -24.00 17.07
C LEU A 46 -2.00 -22.88 17.57
N GLU A 47 -1.33 -23.08 18.71
CA GLU A 47 -0.36 -22.12 19.25
C GLU A 47 0.80 -21.89 18.26
N ASN A 48 1.32 -22.95 17.64
CA ASN A 48 2.33 -22.86 16.60
C ASN A 48 1.82 -22.12 15.37
N THR A 49 0.58 -22.36 14.97
CA THR A 49 -0.05 -21.68 13.84
C THR A 49 -0.22 -20.18 14.12
N ILE A 50 -0.67 -19.83 15.33
CA ILE A 50 -0.83 -18.44 15.76
C ILE A 50 0.53 -17.73 15.75
N ALA A 51 1.58 -18.37 16.27
CA ALA A 51 2.93 -17.80 16.26
C ALA A 51 3.45 -17.52 14.84
N ALA A 52 3.27 -18.47 13.94
CA ALA A 52 3.66 -18.32 12.53
C ALA A 52 2.86 -17.21 11.81
N GLN A 53 1.56 -17.13 12.09
CA GLN A 53 0.71 -16.07 11.54
C GLN A 53 1.08 -14.68 12.09
N ALA A 54 1.37 -14.59 13.39
CA ALA A 54 1.80 -13.34 14.02
C ALA A 54 3.10 -12.81 13.39
N GLU A 55 4.08 -13.68 13.14
CA GLU A 55 5.31 -13.32 12.44
C GLU A 55 5.02 -12.82 11.01
N THR A 56 4.13 -13.50 10.32
CA THR A 56 3.74 -13.12 8.95
C THR A 56 3.06 -11.75 8.92
N ILE A 57 2.14 -11.49 9.85
CA ILE A 57 1.47 -10.20 9.99
C ILE A 57 2.50 -9.09 10.26
N ALA A 58 3.42 -9.31 11.21
CA ALA A 58 4.46 -8.34 11.52
C ALA A 58 5.34 -7.98 10.31
N ARG A 59 5.68 -8.97 9.48
CA ARG A 59 6.41 -8.74 8.22
C ARG A 59 5.60 -7.91 7.21
N TYR A 60 4.31 -8.21 7.07
CA TYR A 60 3.44 -7.43 6.17
C TYR A 60 3.22 -6.01 6.67
N GLU A 61 3.05 -5.80 7.96
CA GLU A 61 2.93 -4.46 8.55
C GLU A 61 4.19 -3.63 8.34
N GLN A 62 5.37 -4.21 8.54
CA GLN A 62 6.63 -3.54 8.26
C GLN A 62 6.77 -3.18 6.78
N LYS A 63 6.42 -4.10 5.88
CA LYS A 63 6.45 -3.87 4.43
C LYS A 63 5.48 -2.76 4.02
N SER A 64 4.26 -2.80 4.56
CA SER A 64 3.23 -1.77 4.31
C SER A 64 3.69 -0.39 4.75
N ARG A 65 4.30 -0.29 5.94
CA ARG A 65 4.87 0.97 6.45
C ARG A 65 5.94 1.52 5.51
N ARG A 66 6.89 0.69 5.10
CA ARG A 66 7.97 1.09 4.17
C ARG A 66 7.43 1.56 2.82
N ILE A 67 6.40 0.90 2.29
CA ILE A 67 5.73 1.32 1.05
C ILE A 67 5.04 2.67 1.27
N GLY A 68 4.33 2.86 2.36
CA GLY A 68 3.68 4.13 2.70
C GLY A 68 4.67 5.28 2.80
N GLU A 69 5.80 5.08 3.48
CA GLU A 69 6.89 6.07 3.58
C GLU A 69 7.49 6.41 2.20
N ALA A 70 7.71 5.39 1.37
CA ALA A 70 8.24 5.58 0.02
C ALA A 70 7.27 6.38 -0.88
N ILE A 71 5.97 6.08 -0.81
CA ILE A 71 4.93 6.81 -1.55
C ILE A 71 4.87 8.27 -1.09
N THR A 72 4.86 8.52 0.23
CA THR A 72 4.85 9.87 0.79
C THR A 72 6.06 10.67 0.34
N SER A 73 7.25 10.07 0.41
CA SER A 73 8.50 10.71 -0.06
C SER A 73 8.46 10.99 -1.57
N ALA A 74 7.94 10.07 -2.37
CA ALA A 74 7.80 10.26 -3.82
C ALA A 74 6.84 11.40 -4.16
N LEU A 75 5.71 11.52 -3.45
CA LEU A 75 4.75 12.62 -3.63
C LEU A 75 5.36 13.98 -3.25
N GLN A 76 6.12 14.05 -2.16
CA GLN A 76 6.83 15.27 -1.77
C GLN A 76 7.84 15.71 -2.83
N LYS A 77 8.63 14.76 -3.35
CA LYS A 77 9.60 15.05 -4.42
C LYS A 77 8.92 15.49 -5.72
N ALA A 78 7.79 14.87 -6.06
CA ALA A 78 7.01 15.27 -7.23
C ALA A 78 6.50 16.72 -7.10
N ASP A 79 5.99 17.11 -5.94
CA ASP A 79 5.55 18.48 -5.65
C ASP A 79 6.71 19.49 -5.71
N GLU A 80 7.87 19.13 -5.15
CA GLU A 80 9.08 19.95 -5.23
C GLU A 80 9.56 20.14 -6.67
N ILE A 81 9.55 19.08 -7.48
CA ILE A 81 9.93 19.15 -8.90
C ILE A 81 8.95 20.01 -9.67
N GLU A 82 7.66 19.90 -9.44
CA GLU A 82 6.62 20.70 -10.09
C GLU A 82 6.82 22.20 -9.77
N LYS A 83 7.00 22.54 -8.50
CA LYS A 83 7.27 23.93 -8.06
C LYS A 83 8.57 24.50 -8.66
N LEU A 84 9.63 23.71 -8.65
CA LEU A 84 10.91 24.12 -9.22
C LEU A 84 10.82 24.30 -10.73
N SER A 85 10.11 23.43 -11.43
CA SER A 85 9.89 23.52 -12.88
C SER A 85 9.09 24.76 -13.25
N ALA A 86 8.03 25.06 -12.49
CA ALA A 86 7.23 26.27 -12.68
C ALA A 86 8.08 27.53 -12.47
N TYR A 87 8.89 27.56 -11.42
CA TYR A 87 9.80 28.69 -11.15
C TYR A 87 10.83 28.89 -12.27
N LYS A 88 11.49 27.82 -12.71
CA LYS A 88 12.45 27.87 -13.82
C LYS A 88 11.81 28.32 -15.12
N TYR A 89 10.62 27.82 -15.43
CA TYR A 89 9.87 28.24 -16.60
C TYR A 89 9.61 29.74 -16.59
N LEU A 90 9.12 30.30 -15.48
CA LEU A 90 8.89 31.73 -15.35
C LEU A 90 10.18 32.54 -15.49
N GLN A 91 11.27 32.08 -14.91
CA GLN A 91 12.56 32.72 -14.99
C GLN A 91 13.10 32.75 -16.44
N GLU A 92 13.02 31.64 -17.14
CA GLU A 92 13.43 31.53 -18.54
C GLU A 92 12.56 32.39 -19.45
N MET A 93 11.23 32.43 -19.20
CA MET A 93 10.33 33.32 -19.95
C MET A 93 10.68 34.79 -19.77
N GLU A 94 11.03 35.23 -18.56
CA GLU A 94 11.48 36.59 -18.30
C GLU A 94 12.79 36.91 -19.02
N GLN A 95 13.73 35.95 -19.03
CA GLN A 95 14.99 36.10 -19.78
C GLN A 95 14.74 36.24 -21.29
N LEU A 96 13.83 35.40 -21.84
CA LEU A 96 13.45 35.47 -23.25
C LEU A 96 12.76 36.78 -23.60
N LYS A 97 11.87 37.29 -22.75
CA LYS A 97 11.24 38.60 -22.94
C LYS A 97 12.29 39.73 -22.96
N THR A 98 13.24 39.71 -22.04
CA THR A 98 14.32 40.68 -21.97
C THR A 98 15.19 40.61 -23.21
N PHE A 99 15.59 39.43 -23.64
CA PHE A 99 16.37 39.23 -24.85
C PHE A 99 15.60 39.71 -26.09
N HIS A 100 14.35 39.40 -26.21
CA HIS A 100 13.51 39.80 -27.33
C HIS A 100 13.33 41.32 -27.37
N ALA A 101 13.15 41.99 -26.24
CA ALA A 101 13.07 43.43 -26.14
C ALA A 101 14.38 44.11 -26.65
N ARG A 102 15.54 43.57 -26.25
CA ARG A 102 16.85 44.02 -26.75
C ARG A 102 17.02 43.80 -28.24
N TRP A 103 16.57 42.65 -28.74
CA TRP A 103 16.56 42.31 -30.15
C TRP A 103 15.72 43.30 -30.96
N LEU A 104 14.48 43.59 -30.51
CA LEU A 104 13.61 44.56 -31.17
C LEU A 104 14.24 45.97 -31.23
N THR A 105 14.89 46.40 -30.16
CA THR A 105 15.62 47.69 -30.13
C THR A 105 16.75 47.70 -31.12
N TYR A 106 17.54 46.64 -31.17
CA TYR A 106 18.65 46.51 -32.13
C TYR A 106 18.14 46.47 -33.58
N TYR A 107 17.09 45.71 -33.84
CA TYR A 107 16.44 45.59 -35.14
C TYR A 107 15.89 46.94 -35.63
N ALA A 108 15.25 47.71 -34.76
CA ALA A 108 14.75 49.03 -35.09
C ALA A 108 15.89 49.98 -35.52
N LYS A 109 17.06 49.90 -34.89
CA LYS A 109 18.26 50.68 -35.30
C LYS A 109 18.83 50.20 -36.64
N LEU A 110 18.83 48.88 -36.87
CA LEU A 110 19.32 48.28 -38.11
C LEU A 110 18.47 48.68 -39.31
N ILE A 111 17.16 48.67 -39.17
CA ILE A 111 16.20 49.12 -40.22
C ILE A 111 16.45 50.56 -40.64
N LYS A 112 16.69 51.44 -39.69
CA LYS A 112 16.99 52.84 -39.97
C LYS A 112 18.28 53.03 -40.76
N LYS A 113 19.23 52.14 -40.57
CA LYS A 113 20.53 52.19 -41.20
C LYS A 113 20.59 51.50 -42.57
N TYR A 114 19.85 50.39 -42.72
CA TYR A 114 19.84 49.57 -43.93
C TYR A 114 18.40 49.25 -44.31
N PRO A 115 17.79 49.98 -45.25
CA PRO A 115 16.42 49.75 -45.72
C PRO A 115 16.40 48.51 -46.62
N LEU A 116 16.13 47.32 -46.02
CA LEU A 116 15.97 46.04 -46.70
C LEU A 116 14.47 45.71 -46.76
N THR A 117 13.86 45.63 -47.94
CA THR A 117 12.42 45.51 -48.09
C THR A 117 11.89 44.09 -47.97
N ASP A 118 12.51 43.09 -48.57
CA ASP A 118 12.00 41.69 -48.56
C ASP A 118 12.41 40.92 -47.32
N GLU A 119 13.64 41.08 -46.84
CA GLU A 119 14.13 40.48 -45.59
C GLU A 119 13.39 41.06 -44.35
N LEU A 120 13.01 42.33 -44.40
CA LEU A 120 12.23 43.02 -43.36
C LEU A 120 10.90 42.35 -43.07
N GLN A 121 10.18 41.91 -44.10
CA GLN A 121 8.88 41.26 -43.94
C GLN A 121 9.04 39.93 -43.18
N ALA A 122 10.06 39.13 -43.50
CA ALA A 122 10.33 37.87 -42.83
C ALA A 122 10.69 38.07 -41.33
N VAL A 123 11.49 39.09 -41.00
CA VAL A 123 11.85 39.42 -39.63
C VAL A 123 10.68 39.98 -38.84
N GLN A 124 9.81 40.80 -39.44
CA GLN A 124 8.59 41.27 -38.80
C GLN A 124 7.65 40.10 -38.47
N ASN A 125 7.45 39.19 -39.41
CA ASN A 125 6.66 37.99 -39.17
C ASN A 125 7.21 37.12 -38.04
N PHE A 126 8.54 36.97 -37.94
CA PHE A 126 9.19 36.28 -36.85
C PHE A 126 8.99 37.01 -35.52
N ASN A 127 9.18 38.31 -35.46
CA ASN A 127 8.96 39.12 -34.26
C ASN A 127 7.52 39.05 -33.77
N ASP A 128 6.53 39.06 -34.66
CA ASP A 128 5.11 38.92 -34.33
C ASP A 128 4.80 37.55 -33.74
N LYS A 129 5.41 36.49 -34.28
CA LYS A 129 5.28 35.12 -33.70
C LYS A 129 5.86 35.04 -32.30
N VAL A 130 7.04 35.58 -32.07
CA VAL A 130 7.70 35.61 -30.77
C VAL A 130 6.88 36.41 -29.75
N ASN A 131 6.38 37.57 -30.14
CA ASN A 131 5.49 38.38 -29.30
C ASN A 131 4.25 37.61 -28.87
N ARG A 132 3.63 36.87 -29.77
CA ARG A 132 2.47 36.02 -29.43
C ARG A 132 2.84 34.92 -28.44
N ILE A 133 3.97 34.25 -28.59
CA ILE A 133 4.46 33.22 -27.70
C ILE A 133 4.78 33.78 -26.31
N LEU A 134 5.39 34.95 -26.25
CA LEU A 134 5.78 35.63 -25.00
C LEU A 134 4.60 36.33 -24.31
N GLY A 135 3.44 36.41 -24.94
CA GLY A 135 2.27 37.07 -24.40
C GLY A 135 2.37 38.57 -24.26
N ALA A 136 3.22 39.15 -25.07
CA ALA A 136 3.43 40.59 -25.10
C ALA A 136 2.46 41.27 -26.07
#